data_b49b10686ea12d8b79d29c72a5c85960
#
_entry.id   b49b10686ea12d8b79d29c72a5c85960
#
_cell.length_a   1.000
_cell.length_b   1.000
_cell.length_c   1.000
_cell.angle_alpha   90.00
_cell.angle_beta   90.00
_cell.angle_gamma   90.00
#
_symmetry.space_group_name_H-M   'P 1'
#
loop_
_entity.id
_entity.type
_entity.pdbx_description
1 polymer ?
#
loop_
_entity_poly.entity_id
_entity_poly.type
_entity_poly.pdbx_seq_one_letter_code
_entity_poly.pdbx_strand_id
1 'polypeptide(L)'
;HRVIPGFMAQGGDPTGTGMSGSSKPNLPAEFSREPHVRGVCSMARTNNPNSANSQFFICFDDARFLDGQYTVWGEVTEGMEHVDSLPKGEPPRNPGKIVSMKVAADA
;
A
#
# COMPACT_ATOMS: atom_id res chain seq x y z
N HIS A 1 2.59 1.63 -9.18
CA HIS A 1 1.68 1.72 -10.34
C HIS A 1 0.49 2.68 -10.12
N ARG A 2 0.27 3.13 -8.90
CA ARG A 2 -0.83 4.04 -8.58
C ARG A 2 -0.42 4.99 -7.46
N VAL A 3 -0.32 6.27 -7.75
CA VAL A 3 0.06 7.30 -6.77
C VAL A 3 -0.90 8.46 -6.89
N ILE A 4 -1.74 8.66 -5.88
CA ILE A 4 -2.76 9.71 -5.84
C ILE A 4 -2.34 10.76 -4.80
N PRO A 5 -2.11 12.02 -5.22
CA PRO A 5 -1.72 13.10 -4.30
C PRO A 5 -2.72 13.25 -3.15
N GLY A 6 -2.22 13.43 -1.94
CA GLY A 6 -3.05 13.63 -0.76
C GLY A 6 -3.81 12.40 -0.28
N PHE A 7 -3.65 11.25 -0.95
CA PHE A 7 -4.32 10.01 -0.60
C PHE A 7 -3.33 8.89 -0.29
N MET A 8 -2.76 8.25 -1.32
CA MET A 8 -1.90 7.08 -1.08
C MET A 8 -0.98 6.76 -2.26
N ALA A 9 0.04 5.96 -1.99
CA ALA A 9 0.88 5.31 -2.99
C ALA A 9 0.67 3.80 -2.91
N GLN A 10 0.40 3.15 -4.03
CA GLN A 10 0.10 1.72 -4.11
C GLN A 10 1.13 1.00 -4.98
N GLY A 11 1.59 -0.15 -4.50
CA GLY A 11 2.54 -1.01 -5.20
C GLY A 11 2.34 -2.47 -4.84
N GLY A 12 3.33 -3.30 -5.16
CA GLY A 12 3.32 -4.72 -4.80
C GLY A 12 2.82 -5.68 -5.86
N ASP A 13 2.47 -5.19 -7.05
CA ASP A 13 2.18 -6.04 -8.19
C ASP A 13 3.48 -6.42 -8.89
N PRO A 14 3.86 -7.71 -8.98
CA PRO A 14 5.09 -8.13 -9.64
C PRO A 14 5.16 -7.72 -11.12
N THR A 15 4.02 -7.54 -11.77
CA THR A 15 3.96 -7.12 -13.18
C THR A 15 4.03 -5.60 -13.35
N GLY A 16 3.86 -4.84 -12.27
CA GLY A 16 3.89 -3.37 -12.29
C GLY A 16 2.66 -2.71 -12.90
N THR A 17 1.63 -3.46 -13.27
CA THR A 17 0.44 -2.94 -13.96
C THR A 17 -0.69 -2.55 -13.03
N GLY A 18 -0.70 -3.06 -11.80
CA GLY A 18 -1.82 -2.91 -10.87
C GLY A 18 -2.91 -3.95 -11.04
N MET A 19 -2.78 -4.84 -12.01
CA MET A 19 -3.82 -5.82 -12.35
C MET A 19 -3.55 -7.21 -11.83
N SER A 20 -2.40 -7.44 -11.20
CA SER A 20 -1.96 -8.77 -10.79
C SER A 20 -1.42 -8.77 -9.36
N GLY A 21 -1.17 -9.94 -8.84
CA GLY A 21 -0.55 -10.15 -7.54
C GLY A 21 0.55 -11.20 -7.63
N SER A 22 1.03 -11.65 -6.48
CA SER A 22 2.02 -12.70 -6.39
C SER A 22 1.41 -14.06 -6.72
N SER A 23 2.25 -15.07 -6.93
CA SER A 23 1.82 -16.46 -7.11
C SER A 23 1.38 -17.14 -5.82
N LYS A 24 1.53 -16.47 -4.67
CA LYS A 24 1.11 -16.99 -3.38
C LYS A 24 -0.40 -16.88 -3.20
N PRO A 25 -1.01 -17.68 -2.30
CA PRO A 25 -2.44 -17.61 -2.03
C PRO A 25 -2.88 -16.24 -1.51
N ASN A 26 -4.13 -15.88 -1.75
CA ASN A 26 -4.72 -14.68 -1.18
C ASN A 26 -4.79 -14.75 0.35
N LEU A 27 -4.82 -13.58 0.97
CA LEU A 27 -4.86 -13.45 2.42
C LEU A 27 -6.28 -13.12 2.88
N PRO A 28 -6.75 -13.71 3.99
CA PRO A 28 -8.04 -13.32 4.58
C PRO A 28 -7.97 -11.92 5.19
N ALA A 29 -9.11 -11.27 5.29
CA ALA A 29 -9.19 -9.97 5.94
C ALA A 29 -8.88 -10.09 7.44
N GLU A 30 -8.17 -9.07 7.97
CA GLU A 30 -7.85 -8.95 9.39
C GLU A 30 -8.08 -7.50 9.81
N PHE A 31 -9.34 -7.07 9.73
CA PHE A 31 -9.68 -5.68 10.06
C PHE A 31 -9.44 -5.39 11.53
N SER A 32 -9.00 -4.18 11.82
CA SER A 32 -8.69 -3.73 13.17
C SER A 32 -9.22 -2.32 13.40
N ARG A 33 -8.97 -1.77 14.59
CA ARG A 33 -9.30 -0.39 14.94
C ARG A 33 -8.20 0.60 14.58
N GLU A 34 -7.09 0.13 14.02
CA GLU A 34 -5.99 1.01 13.63
C GLU A 34 -6.45 2.00 12.56
N PRO A 35 -6.26 3.30 12.76
CA PRO A 35 -6.71 4.30 11.81
C PRO A 35 -5.78 4.38 10.59
N HIS A 36 -6.36 4.66 9.43
CA HIS A 36 -5.61 4.96 8.21
C HIS A 36 -5.21 6.43 8.23
N VAL A 37 -4.00 6.69 8.68
CA VAL A 37 -3.41 8.04 8.72
C VAL A 37 -2.06 8.04 8.00
N ARG A 38 -1.44 9.21 7.87
CA ARG A 38 -0.17 9.34 7.16
C ARG A 38 0.86 8.30 7.63
N GLY A 39 1.48 7.61 6.67
CA GLY A 39 2.52 6.60 6.90
C GLY A 39 2.00 5.19 7.15
N VAL A 40 0.69 5.01 7.32
CA VAL A 40 0.11 3.68 7.55
C VAL A 40 0.16 2.85 6.28
N CYS A 41 0.56 1.58 6.43
CA CYS A 41 0.60 0.58 5.37
C CYS A 41 -0.59 -0.36 5.52
N SER A 42 -1.35 -0.54 4.45
CA SER A 42 -2.56 -1.36 4.42
C SER A 42 -2.60 -2.19 3.14
N MET A 43 -3.36 -3.29 3.14
CA MET A 43 -3.44 -4.18 1.98
C MET A 43 -4.49 -3.70 0.99
N ALA A 44 -4.09 -3.58 -0.28
CA ALA A 44 -5.03 -3.39 -1.37
C ALA A 44 -5.77 -4.70 -1.64
N ARG A 45 -7.01 -4.59 -2.11
CA ARG A 45 -7.89 -5.73 -2.39
C ARG A 45 -8.93 -5.36 -3.43
N THR A 46 -9.61 -6.37 -3.96
CA THR A 46 -10.80 -6.18 -4.78
C THR A 46 -12.03 -5.98 -3.87
N ASN A 47 -13.25 -6.04 -4.44
CA ASN A 47 -14.47 -5.98 -3.64
C ASN A 47 -14.64 -7.15 -2.66
N ASN A 48 -13.94 -8.25 -2.90
CA ASN A 48 -13.90 -9.37 -1.96
C ASN A 48 -12.94 -9.03 -0.81
N PRO A 49 -13.41 -8.96 0.45
CA PRO A 49 -12.55 -8.62 1.60
C PRO A 49 -11.39 -9.59 1.81
N ASN A 50 -11.49 -10.82 1.31
CA ASN A 50 -10.48 -11.86 1.44
C ASN A 50 -9.64 -12.02 0.18
N SER A 51 -9.50 -10.98 -0.62
CA SER A 51 -8.73 -11.01 -1.88
C SER A 51 -7.38 -10.32 -1.80
N ALA A 52 -6.92 -9.90 -0.63
CA ALA A 52 -5.60 -9.31 -0.46
C ALA A 52 -4.53 -10.33 -0.87
N ASN A 53 -3.48 -9.85 -1.52
CA ASN A 53 -2.39 -10.70 -1.97
C ASN A 53 -1.04 -10.00 -1.72
N SER A 54 -0.47 -9.35 -2.71
CA SER A 54 0.82 -8.67 -2.56
C SER A 54 0.71 -7.15 -2.74
N GLN A 55 -0.36 -6.64 -3.31
CA GLN A 55 -0.53 -5.21 -3.46
C GLN A 55 -0.85 -4.56 -2.11
N PHE A 56 -0.21 -3.43 -1.86
CA PHE A 56 -0.39 -2.66 -0.64
C PHE A 56 -0.37 -1.17 -0.97
N PHE A 57 -0.79 -0.35 -0.02
CA PHE A 57 -0.69 1.09 -0.17
C PHE A 57 -0.17 1.74 1.12
N ILE A 58 0.44 2.90 0.96
CA ILE A 58 0.94 3.73 2.05
C ILE A 58 0.18 5.06 1.99
N CYS A 59 -0.46 5.43 3.08
CA CYS A 59 -1.24 6.66 3.15
C CYS A 59 -0.34 7.90 3.19
N PHE A 60 -0.65 8.91 2.37
CA PHE A 60 0.02 10.20 2.44
C PHE A 60 -0.57 11.11 3.51
N ASP A 61 -1.85 10.93 3.82
CA ASP A 61 -2.60 11.82 4.70
C ASP A 61 -3.73 11.02 5.37
N ASP A 62 -4.65 11.71 6.03
CA ASP A 62 -5.80 11.11 6.68
C ASP A 62 -6.70 10.40 5.67
N ALA A 63 -6.85 9.10 5.82
CA ALA A 63 -7.72 8.27 4.99
C ALA A 63 -8.63 7.40 5.89
N ARG A 64 -9.09 7.95 7.02
CA ARG A 64 -9.90 7.20 8.00
C ARG A 64 -11.22 6.69 7.46
N PHE A 65 -11.68 7.18 6.30
CA PHE A 65 -12.84 6.61 5.62
C PHE A 65 -12.61 5.15 5.19
N LEU A 66 -11.37 4.67 5.22
CA LEU A 66 -11.01 3.26 4.94
C LEU A 66 -11.01 2.39 6.19
N ASP A 67 -11.15 2.98 7.38
CA ASP A 67 -11.03 2.24 8.64
C ASP A 67 -12.05 1.10 8.73
N GLY A 68 -11.58 -0.04 9.23
CA GLY A 68 -12.42 -1.23 9.36
C GLY A 68 -12.76 -1.95 8.06
N GLN A 69 -12.25 -1.49 6.91
CA GLN A 69 -12.56 -2.04 5.59
C GLN A 69 -11.31 -2.57 4.86
N TYR A 70 -10.12 -2.25 5.35
CA TYR A 70 -8.84 -2.67 4.80
C TYR A 70 -7.94 -3.15 5.93
N THR A 71 -7.08 -4.13 5.63
CA THR A 71 -6.19 -4.72 6.63
C THR A 71 -4.93 -3.87 6.78
N VAL A 72 -4.82 -3.16 7.90
CA VAL A 72 -3.60 -2.43 8.29
C VAL A 72 -2.58 -3.43 8.81
N TRP A 73 -1.33 -3.35 8.33
CA TRP A 73 -0.29 -4.27 8.76
C TRP A 73 0.98 -3.58 9.27
N GLY A 74 1.08 -2.27 9.14
CA GLY A 74 2.25 -1.56 9.64
C GLY A 74 2.19 -0.07 9.38
N GLU A 75 3.28 0.60 9.70
CA GLU A 75 3.49 2.02 9.39
C GLU A 75 4.95 2.28 9.03
N VAL A 76 5.18 3.30 8.22
CA VAL A 76 6.53 3.70 7.83
C VAL A 76 7.20 4.40 9.01
N THR A 77 8.37 3.91 9.42
CA THR A 77 9.16 4.51 10.49
C THR A 77 10.32 5.34 9.96
N GLU A 78 10.82 4.99 8.77
CA GLU A 78 11.90 5.71 8.09
C GLU A 78 11.63 5.74 6.58
N GLY A 79 12.04 6.82 5.91
CA GLY A 79 11.97 6.89 4.44
C GLY A 79 10.65 7.40 3.88
N MET A 80 9.75 7.97 4.70
CA MET A 80 8.48 8.50 4.19
C MET A 80 8.70 9.62 3.17
N GLU A 81 9.79 10.37 3.27
CA GLU A 81 10.18 11.39 2.29
C GLU A 81 10.40 10.80 0.90
N HIS A 82 10.84 9.55 0.80
CA HIS A 82 10.99 8.85 -0.48
C HIS A 82 9.63 8.51 -1.07
N VAL A 83 8.67 8.14 -0.24
CA VAL A 83 7.29 7.86 -0.66
C VAL A 83 6.64 9.15 -1.16
N ASP A 84 6.84 10.26 -0.45
CA ASP A 84 6.31 11.57 -0.85
C ASP A 84 6.86 12.04 -2.20
N SER A 85 8.07 11.62 -2.57
CA SER A 85 8.73 12.04 -3.81
C SER A 85 8.35 11.20 -5.03
N LEU A 86 7.53 10.16 -4.86
CA LEU A 86 7.10 9.32 -5.98
C LEU A 86 6.32 10.12 -7.02
N PRO A 87 6.58 9.90 -8.33
CA PRO A 87 5.78 10.52 -9.39
C PRO A 87 4.31 10.14 -9.26
N LYS A 88 3.43 11.09 -9.50
CA LYS A 88 1.97 10.89 -9.37
C LYS A 88 1.37 10.31 -10.66
N GLY A 89 0.31 9.54 -10.54
CA GLY A 89 -0.41 8.97 -11.67
C GLY A 89 -0.98 7.58 -11.42
N GLU A 90 -1.83 7.11 -12.33
CA GLU A 90 -2.50 5.81 -12.26
C GLU A 90 -2.43 5.08 -13.61
N PRO A 91 -1.26 4.62 -14.08
CA PRO A 91 0.07 4.68 -13.49
C PRO A 91 0.81 5.99 -13.78
N PRO A 92 1.86 6.31 -13.00
CA PRO A 92 2.75 7.42 -13.33
C PRO A 92 3.46 7.17 -14.66
N ARG A 93 3.81 8.24 -15.39
CA ARG A 93 4.56 8.13 -16.65
C ARG A 93 5.94 7.52 -16.44
N ASN A 94 6.63 7.95 -15.39
CA ASN A 94 7.92 7.41 -14.97
C ASN A 94 7.76 6.88 -13.55
N PRO A 95 7.24 5.65 -13.39
CA PRO A 95 6.95 5.14 -12.06
C PRO A 95 8.23 5.01 -11.23
N GLY A 96 8.09 5.29 -9.95
CA GLY A 96 9.13 4.98 -8.98
C GLY A 96 9.28 3.47 -8.83
N LYS A 97 10.36 3.07 -8.19
CA LYS A 97 10.67 1.66 -7.98
C LYS A 97 11.08 1.42 -6.54
N ILE A 98 10.56 0.35 -5.95
CA ILE A 98 10.99 -0.08 -4.62
C ILE A 98 12.36 -0.74 -4.75
N VAL A 99 13.39 -0.07 -4.24
CA VAL A 99 14.75 -0.61 -4.22
C VAL A 99 14.94 -1.45 -2.96
N SER A 100 14.42 -0.97 -1.82
CA SER A 100 14.50 -1.67 -0.54
C SER A 100 13.32 -1.28 0.34
N MET A 101 12.70 -2.27 0.95
CA MET A 101 11.64 -2.10 1.93
C MET A 101 11.71 -3.26 2.90
N LYS A 102 11.86 -2.97 4.18
CA LYS A 102 12.08 -4.00 5.21
C LYS A 102 11.24 -3.71 6.44
N VAL A 103 10.85 -4.77 7.14
CA VAL A 103 10.27 -4.66 8.48
C VAL A 103 11.39 -4.27 9.45
N ALA A 104 11.20 -3.22 10.24
CA ALA A 104 12.25 -2.68 11.10
C ALA A 104 12.80 -3.72 12.09
N ALA A 105 11.96 -4.61 12.58
CA ALA A 105 12.37 -5.69 13.51
C ALA A 105 13.31 -6.71 12.85
N ASP A 106 13.33 -6.81 11.52
CA ASP A 106 14.13 -7.76 10.75
C ASP A 106 15.34 -7.07 10.07
N ALA A 107 15.47 -5.77 10.23
CA ALA A 107 16.50 -4.98 9.58
C ALA A 107 17.87 -5.14 10.24
#